data_e0134482fd7388cacea8d4323894c1f5
#
_entry.id   e0134482fd7388cacea8d4323894c1f5
#
_cell.length_a   1.000
_cell.length_b   1.000
_cell.length_c   1.000
_cell.angle_alpha   90.00
_cell.angle_beta   90.00
_cell.angle_gamma   90.00
#
_symmetry.space_group_name_H-M   'P 1'
#
loop_
_entity.id
_entity.type
_entity.pdbx_description
1 polymer ?
#
loop_
_entity_poly.entity_id
_entity_poly.type
_entity_poly.pdbx_seq_one_letter_code
_entity_poly.pdbx_strand_id
1 'polypeptide(L)'
;MISGLSNVNIELTNRCNKSCWMCGRRKIEKDYPDLLQEGDMDFSLVELLAKEVPPRVVIQFHNNGEPLLYPRLGDALSLFRDQVKCLDTNGKLLVKRISEIIDNLDTITISVIEKDPEGDEQYEIVREFLSFKGDRKPIPIFRLLGDVPSERWAELGLIAFRTLHDPLGSFGYKKKVVLPEIGICLEVLHHLSINKDGLVSACVRFDPQGEGVIGDLNKETLEEIWNGRKRALFLSNHLNGLRGMTPLCNRCEYWGVPTG
;
A
#
# COMPACT_ATOMS: atom_id res chain seq x y z
N MET A 1 14.37 -5.90 19.28
CA MET A 1 14.89 -5.23 18.05
C MET A 1 14.20 -5.80 16.83
N ILE A 2 13.63 -4.95 15.97
CA ILE A 2 12.93 -5.35 14.75
C ILE A 2 14.01 -5.58 13.65
N SER A 3 14.46 -6.81 13.51
CA SER A 3 15.46 -7.16 12.48
C SER A 3 14.77 -7.74 11.24
N GLY A 4 15.23 -7.34 10.05
CA GLY A 4 14.72 -7.85 8.77
C GLY A 4 13.42 -7.20 8.26
N LEU A 5 12.83 -6.28 9.00
CA LEU A 5 11.73 -5.44 8.49
C LEU A 5 12.30 -4.43 7.50
N SER A 6 11.84 -4.44 6.27
CA SER A 6 12.30 -3.52 5.22
C SER A 6 11.24 -2.56 4.72
N ASN A 7 9.98 -2.93 4.83
CA ASN A 7 8.87 -2.14 4.32
C ASN A 7 7.65 -2.18 5.25
N VAL A 8 6.98 -1.04 5.42
CA VAL A 8 5.72 -0.92 6.16
C VAL A 8 4.73 -0.10 5.34
N ASN A 9 3.61 -0.71 4.97
CA ASN A 9 2.47 0.03 4.44
C ASN A 9 1.65 0.60 5.59
N ILE A 10 1.32 1.89 5.51
CA ILE A 10 0.49 2.59 6.49
C ILE A 10 -0.74 3.16 5.79
N GLU A 11 -1.91 2.69 6.19
CA GLU A 11 -3.19 3.24 5.73
C GLU A 11 -3.60 4.41 6.62
N LEU A 12 -3.19 5.62 6.24
CA LEU A 12 -3.59 6.84 6.96
C LEU A 12 -5.11 7.07 6.92
N THR A 13 -5.75 6.66 5.82
CA THR A 13 -7.20 6.73 5.63
C THR A 13 -7.63 5.64 4.66
N ASN A 14 -8.81 5.07 4.87
CA ASN A 14 -9.44 4.19 3.90
C ASN A 14 -10.52 4.89 3.06
N ARG A 15 -10.71 6.21 3.22
CA ARG A 15 -11.57 7.02 2.35
C ARG A 15 -10.90 7.21 0.99
N CYS A 16 -11.68 7.18 -0.07
CA CYS A 16 -11.18 7.41 -1.42
C CYS A 16 -12.15 8.26 -2.23
N ASN A 17 -11.63 9.22 -2.98
CA ASN A 17 -12.39 10.11 -3.87
C ASN A 17 -12.46 9.60 -5.32
N LYS A 18 -12.16 8.31 -5.54
CA LYS A 18 -12.20 7.66 -6.86
C LYS A 18 -12.82 6.27 -6.78
N SER A 19 -13.55 5.89 -7.82
CA SER A 19 -14.25 4.60 -7.92
C SER A 19 -13.65 3.73 -9.03
N CYS A 20 -12.34 3.42 -8.91
CA CYS A 20 -11.63 2.63 -9.91
C CYS A 20 -12.25 1.24 -10.07
N TRP A 21 -12.58 0.86 -11.31
CA TRP A 21 -13.29 -0.39 -11.61
C TRP A 21 -12.53 -1.66 -11.17
N MET A 22 -11.20 -1.60 -11.17
CA MET A 22 -10.30 -2.72 -10.84
C MET A 22 -9.92 -2.78 -9.35
N CYS A 23 -10.36 -1.84 -8.52
CA CYS A 23 -9.97 -1.76 -7.13
C CYS A 23 -10.66 -2.83 -6.29
N GLY A 24 -9.89 -3.53 -5.43
CA GLY A 24 -10.42 -4.51 -4.48
C GLY A 24 -11.48 -3.95 -3.53
N ARG A 25 -11.47 -2.62 -3.29
CA ARG A 25 -12.50 -1.92 -2.55
C ARG A 25 -13.92 -2.16 -3.11
N ARG A 26 -14.07 -2.29 -4.45
CA ARG A 26 -15.37 -2.60 -5.09
C ARG A 26 -15.97 -3.92 -4.61
N LYS A 27 -15.10 -4.90 -4.34
CA LYS A 27 -15.54 -6.17 -3.77
C LYS A 27 -15.94 -6.03 -2.31
N ILE A 28 -15.20 -5.23 -1.52
CA ILE A 28 -15.58 -4.98 -0.11
C ILE A 28 -16.95 -4.31 -0.07
N GLU A 29 -17.15 -3.27 -0.85
CA GLU A 29 -18.44 -2.55 -0.92
C GLU A 29 -19.62 -3.44 -1.32
N LYS A 30 -19.36 -4.42 -2.20
CA LYS A 30 -20.39 -5.32 -2.70
C LYS A 30 -20.62 -6.51 -1.77
N ASP A 31 -19.54 -7.21 -1.39
CA ASP A 31 -19.63 -8.54 -0.77
C ASP A 31 -19.47 -8.47 0.76
N TYR A 32 -18.90 -7.36 1.28
CA TYR A 32 -18.59 -7.17 2.69
C TYR A 32 -18.89 -5.72 3.16
N PRO A 33 -20.08 -5.16 2.86
CA PRO A 33 -20.37 -3.74 3.13
C PRO A 33 -20.21 -3.36 4.61
N ASP A 34 -20.55 -4.27 5.52
CA ASP A 34 -20.44 -4.06 6.97
C ASP A 34 -18.99 -3.98 7.48
N LEU A 35 -18.02 -4.45 6.67
CA LEU A 35 -16.59 -4.38 7.01
C LEU A 35 -15.94 -3.08 6.50
N LEU A 36 -16.62 -2.31 5.67
CA LEU A 36 -16.12 -1.04 5.15
C LEU A 36 -16.58 0.12 6.03
N GLN A 37 -15.91 0.30 7.16
CA GLN A 37 -16.08 1.49 7.98
C GLN A 37 -15.07 2.55 7.55
N GLU A 38 -15.54 3.59 6.84
CA GLU A 38 -14.70 4.69 6.40
C GLU A 38 -14.18 5.51 7.58
N GLY A 39 -12.92 5.92 7.50
CA GLY A 39 -12.31 6.73 8.54
C GLY A 39 -10.83 7.00 8.30
N ASP A 40 -10.25 7.69 9.26
CA ASP A 40 -8.86 8.08 9.30
C ASP A 40 -8.15 7.37 10.46
N MET A 41 -6.85 7.11 10.30
CA MET A 41 -6.00 6.65 11.39
C MET A 41 -5.92 7.74 12.47
N ASP A 42 -6.09 7.36 13.71
CA ASP A 42 -5.85 8.28 14.83
C ASP A 42 -4.40 8.77 14.79
N PHE A 43 -4.22 10.07 15.00
CA PHE A 43 -2.88 10.65 14.90
C PHE A 43 -1.91 10.12 15.96
N SER A 44 -2.41 9.70 17.10
CA SER A 44 -1.60 9.05 18.15
C SER A 44 -0.98 7.73 17.67
N LEU A 45 -1.68 6.98 16.81
CA LEU A 45 -1.12 5.78 16.16
C LEU A 45 -0.02 6.15 15.15
N VAL A 46 -0.17 7.27 14.44
CA VAL A 46 0.90 7.76 13.54
C VAL A 46 2.14 8.14 14.34
N GLU A 47 1.97 8.83 15.48
CA GLU A 47 3.06 9.18 16.39
C GLU A 47 3.74 7.95 16.99
N LEU A 48 2.97 6.93 17.34
CA LEU A 48 3.49 5.66 17.81
C LEU A 48 4.34 4.97 16.73
N LEU A 49 3.80 4.85 15.53
CA LEU A 49 4.50 4.24 14.39
C LEU A 49 5.80 4.98 14.05
N ALA A 50 5.79 6.30 14.08
CA ALA A 50 6.99 7.09 13.80
C ALA A 50 8.12 6.85 14.82
N LYS A 51 7.78 6.46 16.05
CA LYS A 51 8.74 6.10 17.11
C LYS A 51 9.22 4.65 17.01
N GLU A 52 8.34 3.73 16.59
CA GLU A 52 8.61 2.30 16.64
C GLU A 52 9.17 1.73 15.34
N VAL A 53 8.87 2.33 14.18
CA VAL A 53 9.42 1.88 12.90
C VAL A 53 10.91 2.23 12.82
N PRO A 54 11.80 1.23 12.60
CA PRO A 54 13.24 1.47 12.56
C PRO A 54 13.67 2.47 11.47
N PRO A 55 14.81 3.16 11.65
CA PRO A 55 15.42 3.99 10.62
C PRO A 55 15.67 3.20 9.33
N ARG A 56 15.58 3.87 8.18
CA ARG A 56 15.80 3.34 6.82
C ARG A 56 14.77 2.31 6.34
N VAL A 57 13.79 1.95 7.15
CA VAL A 57 12.64 1.18 6.67
C VAL A 57 11.86 2.04 5.68
N VAL A 58 11.40 1.45 4.60
CA VAL A 58 10.55 2.12 3.62
C VAL A 58 9.13 2.20 4.19
N ILE A 59 8.63 3.40 4.36
CA ILE A 59 7.23 3.66 4.67
C ILE A 59 6.50 3.92 3.35
N GLN A 60 5.48 3.14 3.10
CA GLN A 60 4.60 3.35 1.96
C GLN A 60 3.21 3.76 2.45
N PHE A 61 2.86 5.02 2.29
CA PHE A 61 1.52 5.53 2.61
C PHE A 61 0.56 5.10 1.51
N HIS A 62 -0.03 3.92 1.72
CA HIS A 62 -0.87 3.25 0.75
C HIS A 62 -1.64 2.10 1.40
N ASN A 63 -2.87 1.87 0.98
CA ASN A 63 -3.65 0.63 1.13
C ASN A 63 -4.98 0.76 0.37
N ASN A 64 -6.13 0.79 1.06
CA ASN A 64 -7.46 0.81 0.43
C ASN A 64 -8.00 2.21 0.12
N GLY A 65 -7.38 3.27 0.64
CA GLY A 65 -7.84 4.65 0.51
C GLY A 65 -6.98 5.51 -0.42
N GLU A 66 -7.28 6.81 -0.40
CA GLU A 66 -6.46 7.86 -1.02
C GLU A 66 -5.75 8.67 0.09
N PRO A 67 -4.44 8.51 0.27
CA PRO A 67 -3.73 9.14 1.39
C PRO A 67 -3.79 10.68 1.37
N LEU A 68 -3.96 11.31 0.21
CA LEU A 68 -4.10 12.77 0.10
C LEU A 68 -5.42 13.28 0.72
N LEU A 69 -6.35 12.39 1.10
CA LEU A 69 -7.54 12.76 1.87
C LEU A 69 -7.28 12.84 3.38
N TYR A 70 -6.15 12.32 3.88
CA TYR A 70 -5.85 12.38 5.30
C TYR A 70 -5.71 13.83 5.78
N PRO A 71 -6.48 14.28 6.81
CA PRO A 71 -6.54 15.70 7.17
C PRO A 71 -5.20 16.27 7.65
N ARG A 72 -4.39 15.46 8.31
CA ARG A 72 -3.09 15.84 8.90
C ARG A 72 -1.91 15.24 8.15
N LEU A 73 -2.00 15.20 6.80
CA LEU A 73 -0.98 14.56 5.96
C LEU A 73 0.42 15.14 6.20
N GLY A 74 0.57 16.46 6.13
CA GLY A 74 1.87 17.11 6.30
C GLY A 74 2.49 16.83 7.67
N ASP A 75 1.68 16.88 8.74
CA ASP A 75 2.13 16.53 10.09
C ASP A 75 2.60 15.06 10.13
N ALA A 76 1.79 14.15 9.59
CA ALA A 76 2.11 12.73 9.56
C ALA A 76 3.43 12.45 8.83
N LEU A 77 3.62 13.01 7.62
CA LEU A 77 4.85 12.84 6.85
C LEU A 77 6.08 13.39 7.57
N SER A 78 5.93 14.48 8.33
CA SER A 78 7.04 15.13 9.04
C SER A 78 7.57 14.32 10.24
N LEU A 79 6.78 13.38 10.77
CA LEU A 79 7.18 12.53 11.90
C LEU A 79 8.22 11.48 11.50
N PHE A 80 8.15 10.96 10.28
CA PHE A 80 9.04 9.90 9.78
C PHE A 80 10.33 10.50 9.20
N ARG A 81 11.28 10.89 10.07
CA ARG A 81 12.50 11.63 9.67
C ARG A 81 13.61 10.72 9.15
N ASP A 82 13.71 9.52 9.70
CA ASP A 82 14.82 8.59 9.45
C ASP A 82 14.42 7.43 8.52
N GLN A 83 13.17 7.40 8.08
CA GLN A 83 12.61 6.41 7.16
C GLN A 83 12.60 6.94 5.73
N VAL A 84 12.53 6.03 4.75
CA VAL A 84 12.29 6.39 3.35
C VAL A 84 10.79 6.49 3.11
N LYS A 85 10.30 7.67 2.73
CA LYS A 85 8.88 7.97 2.62
C LYS A 85 8.39 7.89 1.17
N CYS A 86 7.52 6.94 0.91
CA CYS A 86 6.84 6.74 -0.37
C CYS A 86 5.33 6.94 -0.19
N LEU A 87 4.64 7.48 -1.19
CA LEU A 87 3.20 7.65 -1.17
C LEU A 87 2.61 7.23 -2.51
N ASP A 88 1.54 6.43 -2.47
CA ASP A 88 0.78 6.06 -3.66
C ASP A 88 -0.53 6.86 -3.70
N THR A 89 -0.84 7.47 -4.86
CA THR A 89 -2.03 8.32 -5.02
C THR A 89 -2.71 8.12 -6.36
N ASN A 90 -4.00 8.45 -6.42
CA ASN A 90 -4.74 8.60 -7.67
C ASN A 90 -4.49 9.95 -8.36
N GLY A 91 -3.76 10.87 -7.73
CA GLY A 91 -3.32 12.13 -8.30
C GLY A 91 -4.31 13.30 -8.23
N LYS A 92 -5.58 13.08 -7.90
CA LYS A 92 -6.63 14.15 -7.97
C LYS A 92 -6.37 15.35 -7.04
N LEU A 93 -5.64 15.16 -5.96
CA LEU A 93 -5.41 16.19 -4.94
C LEU A 93 -3.96 16.72 -4.91
N LEU A 94 -3.12 16.37 -5.87
CA LEU A 94 -1.69 16.73 -5.89
C LEU A 94 -1.47 18.24 -5.75
N VAL A 95 -2.13 19.04 -6.57
CA VAL A 95 -1.98 20.50 -6.53
C VAL A 95 -2.54 21.09 -5.24
N LYS A 96 -3.68 20.58 -4.75
CA LYS A 96 -4.29 21.04 -3.50
C LYS A 96 -3.42 20.76 -2.27
N ARG A 97 -2.64 19.69 -2.28
CA ARG A 97 -1.81 19.25 -1.14
C ARG A 97 -0.32 19.52 -1.35
N ILE A 98 0.04 20.35 -2.30
CA ILE A 98 1.40 20.56 -2.78
C ILE A 98 2.37 20.94 -1.67
N SER A 99 1.98 21.84 -0.77
CA SER A 99 2.80 22.32 0.36
C SER A 99 3.09 21.24 1.41
N GLU A 100 2.28 20.18 1.44
CA GLU A 100 2.46 19.07 2.36
C GLU A 100 3.31 17.94 1.77
N ILE A 101 3.40 17.89 0.42
CA ILE A 101 4.05 16.83 -0.34
C ILE A 101 5.50 17.19 -0.68
N ILE A 102 5.73 18.39 -1.20
CA ILE A 102 7.05 18.82 -1.69
C ILE A 102 8.04 18.87 -0.53
N ASP A 103 9.20 18.23 -0.74
CA ASP A 103 10.30 18.05 0.22
C ASP A 103 9.95 17.20 1.47
N ASN A 104 8.73 16.73 1.59
CA ASN A 104 8.29 15.85 2.67
C ASN A 104 8.23 14.35 2.32
N LEU A 105 8.35 14.01 1.04
CA LEU A 105 8.39 12.64 0.53
C LEU A 105 9.67 12.39 -0.27
N ASP A 106 10.13 11.14 -0.32
CA ASP A 106 11.23 10.73 -1.20
C ASP A 106 10.71 10.37 -2.59
N THR A 107 9.64 9.60 -2.66
CA THR A 107 8.98 9.25 -3.93
C THR A 107 7.47 9.41 -3.83
N ILE A 108 6.83 9.67 -4.97
CA ILE A 108 5.39 9.65 -5.10
C ILE A 108 5.00 8.81 -6.31
N THR A 109 4.19 7.79 -6.08
CA THR A 109 3.67 6.93 -7.14
C THR A 109 2.26 7.36 -7.53
N ILE A 110 2.07 7.76 -8.77
CA ILE A 110 0.79 8.16 -9.33
C ILE A 110 0.24 6.99 -10.12
N SER A 111 -0.90 6.46 -9.66
CA SER A 111 -1.56 5.33 -10.32
C SER A 111 -2.36 5.79 -11.52
N VAL A 112 -1.96 5.36 -12.71
CA VAL A 112 -2.66 5.61 -13.98
C VAL A 112 -3.33 4.32 -14.42
N ILE A 113 -4.64 4.35 -14.61
CA ILE A 113 -5.45 3.15 -14.76
C ILE A 113 -5.99 3.07 -16.18
N GLU A 114 -5.94 1.90 -16.79
CA GLU A 114 -6.55 1.68 -18.10
C GLU A 114 -8.03 2.03 -18.09
N LYS A 115 -8.52 2.64 -19.17
CA LYS A 115 -9.94 3.02 -19.34
C LYS A 115 -10.48 3.94 -18.23
N ASP A 116 -9.60 4.73 -17.62
CA ASP A 116 -10.01 5.72 -16.64
C ASP A 116 -10.69 6.91 -17.33
N PRO A 117 -11.97 7.18 -17.06
CA PRO A 117 -12.68 8.32 -17.69
C PRO A 117 -12.11 9.68 -17.26
N GLU A 118 -11.40 9.74 -16.14
CA GLU A 118 -10.76 10.96 -15.62
C GLU A 118 -9.26 11.06 -15.98
N GLY A 119 -8.78 10.21 -16.91
CA GLY A 119 -7.34 10.11 -17.22
C GLY A 119 -6.73 11.39 -17.79
N ASP A 120 -7.47 12.17 -18.57
CA ASP A 120 -6.98 13.43 -19.13
C ASP A 120 -6.96 14.55 -18.09
N GLU A 121 -7.95 14.63 -17.21
CA GLU A 121 -7.94 15.54 -16.06
C GLU A 121 -6.76 15.23 -15.14
N GLN A 122 -6.54 13.95 -14.83
CA GLN A 122 -5.39 13.49 -14.04
C GLN A 122 -4.07 13.95 -14.66
N TYR A 123 -3.93 13.82 -15.98
CA TYR A 123 -2.70 14.23 -16.67
C TYR A 123 -2.42 15.74 -16.50
N GLU A 124 -3.43 16.59 -16.64
CA GLU A 124 -3.26 18.03 -16.48
C GLU A 124 -2.93 18.41 -15.02
N ILE A 125 -3.59 17.80 -14.03
CA ILE A 125 -3.27 17.99 -12.61
C ILE A 125 -1.81 17.60 -12.31
N VAL A 126 -1.35 16.49 -12.88
CA VAL A 126 0.04 16.02 -12.73
C VAL A 126 1.02 17.01 -13.35
N ARG A 127 0.76 17.50 -14.56
CA ARG A 127 1.61 18.50 -15.22
C ARG A 127 1.72 19.78 -14.39
N GLU A 128 0.60 20.26 -13.87
CA GLU A 128 0.56 21.44 -13.00
C GLU A 128 1.39 21.19 -11.72
N PHE A 129 1.19 20.05 -11.05
CA PHE A 129 1.98 19.67 -9.88
C PHE A 129 3.47 19.63 -10.17
N LEU A 130 3.90 19.05 -11.29
CA LEU A 130 5.30 18.95 -11.69
C LEU A 130 5.89 20.33 -12.00
N SER A 131 5.12 21.25 -12.56
CA SER A 131 5.58 22.62 -12.81
C SER A 131 5.91 23.39 -11.53
N PHE A 132 5.10 23.20 -10.48
CA PHE A 132 5.38 23.78 -9.16
C PHE A 132 6.50 23.06 -8.41
N LYS A 133 6.58 21.74 -8.56
CA LYS A 133 7.60 20.92 -7.90
C LYS A 133 9.00 21.27 -8.44
N GLY A 134 9.15 21.42 -9.74
CA GLY A 134 10.47 21.55 -10.39
C GLY A 134 11.37 20.36 -10.06
N ASP A 135 12.63 20.62 -9.69
CA ASP A 135 13.63 19.59 -9.38
C ASP A 135 13.60 19.10 -7.92
N ARG A 136 12.68 19.64 -7.11
CA ARG A 136 12.54 19.24 -5.69
C ARG A 136 11.95 17.82 -5.56
N LYS A 137 12.12 17.21 -4.39
CA LYS A 137 11.42 15.98 -4.02
C LYS A 137 9.89 16.20 -3.97
N PRO A 138 9.09 15.12 -4.14
CA PRO A 138 9.44 13.71 -4.37
C PRO A 138 9.81 13.40 -5.82
N ILE A 139 10.48 12.25 -6.03
CA ILE A 139 10.66 11.68 -7.37
C ILE A 139 9.33 11.09 -7.84
N PRO A 140 8.75 11.52 -8.96
CA PRO A 140 7.49 10.98 -9.45
C PRO A 140 7.71 9.64 -10.16
N ILE A 141 6.82 8.68 -9.89
CA ILE A 141 6.75 7.37 -10.55
C ILE A 141 5.32 7.20 -11.07
N PHE A 142 5.16 6.99 -12.36
CA PHE A 142 3.87 6.70 -12.98
C PHE A 142 3.67 5.19 -13.06
N ARG A 143 2.78 4.67 -12.21
CA ARG A 143 2.42 3.26 -12.23
C ARG A 143 1.26 3.04 -13.20
N LEU A 144 1.58 2.51 -14.38
CA LEU A 144 0.60 2.19 -15.41
C LEU A 144 -0.05 0.85 -15.10
N LEU A 145 -1.33 0.87 -14.80
CA LEU A 145 -2.13 -0.27 -14.39
C LEU A 145 -2.99 -0.77 -15.55
N GLY A 146 -2.61 -1.91 -16.11
CA GLY A 146 -3.24 -2.48 -17.31
C GLY A 146 -2.64 -1.96 -18.60
N ASP A 147 -3.44 -1.89 -19.65
CA ASP A 147 -3.05 -1.42 -20.99
C ASP A 147 -3.21 0.10 -21.08
N VAL A 148 -2.21 0.81 -20.56
CA VAL A 148 -2.15 2.28 -20.59
C VAL A 148 -1.04 2.72 -21.55
N PRO A 149 -1.33 3.59 -22.54
CA PRO A 149 -0.30 4.20 -23.39
C PRO A 149 0.74 4.95 -22.55
N SER A 150 2.01 4.59 -22.69
CA SER A 150 3.09 5.10 -21.82
C SER A 150 3.71 6.41 -22.28
N GLU A 151 3.55 6.78 -23.54
CA GLU A 151 4.33 7.83 -24.22
C GLU A 151 4.24 9.16 -23.46
N ARG A 152 3.03 9.65 -23.22
CA ARG A 152 2.83 10.93 -22.54
C ARG A 152 3.29 10.94 -21.08
N TRP A 153 3.30 9.78 -20.43
CA TRP A 153 3.72 9.67 -19.03
C TRP A 153 5.24 9.54 -18.91
N ALA A 154 5.88 8.88 -19.90
CA ALA A 154 7.34 8.73 -19.93
C ALA A 154 8.08 10.07 -20.08
N GLU A 155 7.46 11.07 -20.67
CA GLU A 155 7.99 12.43 -20.75
C GLU A 155 7.98 13.15 -19.38
N LEU A 156 7.15 12.71 -18.44
CA LEU A 156 6.96 13.36 -17.15
C LEU A 156 7.78 12.73 -16.01
N GLY A 157 8.25 11.49 -16.15
CA GLY A 157 9.03 10.83 -15.11
C GLY A 157 9.20 9.31 -15.31
N LEU A 158 9.51 8.63 -14.21
CA LEU A 158 9.75 7.19 -14.24
C LEU A 158 8.45 6.41 -14.44
N ILE A 159 8.53 5.36 -15.27
CA ILE A 159 7.40 4.47 -15.54
C ILE A 159 7.58 3.12 -14.84
N ALA A 160 6.52 2.66 -14.18
CA ALA A 160 6.39 1.31 -13.65
C ALA A 160 5.16 0.64 -14.27
N PHE A 161 5.39 -0.40 -15.06
CA PHE A 161 4.28 -1.19 -15.63
C PHE A 161 3.79 -2.21 -14.62
N ARG A 162 2.47 -2.30 -14.48
CA ARG A 162 1.85 -3.29 -13.61
C ARG A 162 0.67 -3.96 -14.30
N THR A 163 0.76 -5.28 -14.43
CA THR A 163 -0.38 -6.09 -14.87
C THR A 163 -1.48 -6.03 -13.81
N LEU A 164 -2.70 -5.79 -14.24
CA LEU A 164 -3.87 -5.91 -13.36
C LEU A 164 -4.01 -7.37 -12.91
N HIS A 165 -4.38 -7.56 -11.69
CA HIS A 165 -4.55 -8.88 -11.10
C HIS A 165 -5.73 -8.90 -10.12
N ASP A 166 -6.33 -10.07 -9.98
CA ASP A 166 -7.46 -10.28 -9.10
C ASP A 166 -7.03 -10.43 -7.62
N PRO A 167 -7.29 -9.47 -6.74
CA PRO A 167 -7.04 -9.64 -5.33
C PRO A 167 -8.16 -10.49 -4.70
N LEU A 168 -7.98 -11.81 -4.68
CA LEU A 168 -8.93 -12.79 -4.15
C LEU A 168 -10.31 -12.76 -4.84
N GLY A 169 -10.33 -12.54 -6.15
CA GLY A 169 -11.56 -12.55 -6.94
C GLY A 169 -12.38 -11.27 -6.89
N SER A 170 -11.76 -10.14 -6.54
CA SER A 170 -12.44 -8.85 -6.54
C SER A 170 -12.88 -8.39 -7.94
N PHE A 171 -12.19 -8.84 -8.97
CA PHE A 171 -12.54 -8.66 -10.39
C PHE A 171 -12.08 -9.88 -11.19
N GLY A 172 -12.57 -10.04 -12.42
CA GLY A 172 -12.35 -11.25 -13.24
C GLY A 172 -10.98 -11.42 -13.88
N TYR A 173 -9.98 -10.69 -13.42
CA TYR A 173 -8.63 -10.70 -13.98
C TYR A 173 -7.75 -11.68 -13.21
N LYS A 174 -7.29 -12.77 -13.83
CA LYS A 174 -6.54 -13.84 -13.16
C LYS A 174 -5.09 -13.91 -13.62
N LYS A 175 -4.18 -14.01 -12.67
CA LYS A 175 -2.78 -14.32 -12.91
C LYS A 175 -2.54 -15.83 -12.91
N LYS A 176 -1.57 -16.29 -13.71
CA LYS A 176 -1.14 -17.69 -13.64
C LYS A 176 -0.49 -17.98 -12.28
N VAL A 177 -0.83 -19.12 -11.71
CA VAL A 177 -0.16 -19.66 -10.52
C VAL A 177 1.31 -19.93 -10.86
N VAL A 178 2.22 -19.56 -9.97
CA VAL A 178 3.66 -19.83 -10.12
C VAL A 178 3.97 -21.10 -9.33
N LEU A 179 4.50 -22.10 -10.00
CA LEU A 179 4.94 -23.36 -9.41
C LEU A 179 6.45 -23.55 -9.63
N PRO A 180 7.18 -24.21 -8.72
CA PRO A 180 6.72 -24.81 -7.47
C PRO A 180 6.57 -23.77 -6.35
N GLU A 181 5.66 -24.04 -5.42
CA GLU A 181 5.45 -23.24 -4.22
C GLU A 181 6.45 -23.64 -3.12
N ILE A 182 7.70 -23.22 -3.26
CA ILE A 182 8.79 -23.55 -2.35
C ILE A 182 9.34 -22.28 -1.72
N GLY A 183 9.53 -22.30 -0.40
CA GLY A 183 10.15 -21.21 0.36
C GLY A 183 9.19 -20.22 0.98
N ILE A 184 9.71 -19.13 1.52
CA ILE A 184 8.92 -18.09 2.19
C ILE A 184 8.50 -17.02 1.16
N CYS A 185 7.24 -16.60 1.24
CA CYS A 185 6.78 -15.43 0.51
C CYS A 185 7.49 -14.17 1.02
N LEU A 186 7.97 -13.33 0.12
CA LEU A 186 8.71 -12.11 0.46
C LEU A 186 7.85 -11.13 1.28
N GLU A 187 6.55 -11.06 1.00
CA GLU A 187 5.62 -10.22 1.77
C GLU A 187 5.64 -10.59 3.26
N VAL A 188 5.54 -11.88 3.58
CA VAL A 188 5.56 -12.36 4.97
C VAL A 188 6.93 -12.21 5.62
N LEU A 189 8.00 -12.30 4.81
CA LEU A 189 9.37 -12.30 5.30
C LEU A 189 9.79 -10.94 5.87
N HIS A 190 9.49 -9.84 5.19
CA HIS A 190 10.08 -8.53 5.52
C HIS A 190 9.13 -7.34 5.42
N HIS A 191 7.83 -7.57 5.28
CA HIS A 191 6.83 -6.53 5.07
C HIS A 191 5.72 -6.60 6.12
N LEU A 192 5.14 -5.44 6.47
CA LEU A 192 3.93 -5.31 7.27
C LEU A 192 2.95 -4.35 6.58
N SER A 193 1.67 -4.59 6.78
CA SER A 193 0.60 -3.65 6.42
C SER A 193 -0.20 -3.28 7.65
N ILE A 194 -0.38 -2.00 7.88
CA ILE A 194 -1.08 -1.47 9.06
C ILE A 194 -2.28 -0.68 8.57
N ASN A 195 -3.47 -1.12 8.94
CA ASN A 195 -4.70 -0.43 8.58
C ASN A 195 -4.96 0.79 9.48
N LYS A 196 -5.93 1.61 9.12
CA LYS A 196 -6.31 2.83 9.86
C LYS A 196 -6.68 2.59 11.34
N ASP A 197 -7.09 1.39 11.69
CA ASP A 197 -7.50 1.01 13.06
C ASP A 197 -6.34 0.45 13.90
N GLY A 198 -5.12 0.40 13.34
CA GLY A 198 -3.91 -0.12 14.01
C GLY A 198 -3.76 -1.64 13.93
N LEU A 199 -4.60 -2.35 13.16
CA LEU A 199 -4.41 -3.78 12.93
C LEU A 199 -3.25 -4.02 11.97
N VAL A 200 -2.34 -4.91 12.38
CA VAL A 200 -1.12 -5.25 11.64
C VAL A 200 -1.29 -6.58 10.94
N SER A 201 -1.14 -6.57 9.62
CA SER A 201 -1.16 -7.77 8.77
C SER A 201 0.24 -8.12 8.26
N ALA A 202 0.49 -9.42 8.13
CA ALA A 202 1.74 -9.95 7.57
C ALA A 202 1.84 -9.78 6.03
N CYS A 203 0.82 -9.23 5.39
CA CYS A 203 0.75 -9.09 3.94
C CYS A 203 -0.15 -7.91 3.56
N VAL A 204 0.17 -7.22 2.46
CA VAL A 204 -0.61 -6.09 1.91
C VAL A 204 -1.77 -6.53 1.01
N ARG A 205 -2.00 -7.82 0.88
CA ARG A 205 -3.05 -8.35 0.01
C ARG A 205 -4.44 -8.03 0.54
N PHE A 206 -5.40 -8.06 -0.38
CA PHE A 206 -6.81 -7.92 -0.07
C PHE A 206 -7.26 -8.95 0.98
N ASP A 207 -7.62 -8.46 2.15
CA ASP A 207 -7.98 -9.27 3.32
C ASP A 207 -9.12 -8.61 4.13
N PRO A 208 -10.33 -8.53 3.58
CA PRO A 208 -11.44 -7.86 4.25
C PRO A 208 -11.87 -8.54 5.56
N GLN A 209 -11.55 -9.83 5.71
CA GLN A 209 -11.90 -10.62 6.89
C GLN A 209 -10.81 -10.62 7.97
N GLY A 210 -9.65 -10.01 7.70
CA GLY A 210 -8.54 -9.94 8.65
C GLY A 210 -7.83 -11.26 8.92
N GLU A 211 -7.86 -12.20 7.98
CA GLU A 211 -7.22 -13.53 8.11
C GLU A 211 -5.67 -13.44 8.18
N GLY A 212 -5.09 -12.36 7.67
CA GLY A 212 -3.67 -12.06 7.72
C GLY A 212 -3.23 -11.24 8.94
N VAL A 213 -4.16 -10.85 9.81
CA VAL A 213 -3.87 -10.00 10.98
C VAL A 213 -3.07 -10.77 12.02
N ILE A 214 -1.88 -10.26 12.31
CA ILE A 214 -0.93 -10.85 13.26
C ILE A 214 -0.84 -10.10 14.59
N GLY A 215 -1.31 -8.85 14.67
CA GLY A 215 -1.29 -8.04 15.88
C GLY A 215 -2.17 -6.79 15.81
N ASP A 216 -2.20 -6.04 16.92
CA ASP A 216 -3.01 -4.84 17.12
C ASP A 216 -2.20 -3.80 17.90
N LEU A 217 -1.80 -2.71 17.27
CA LEU A 217 -0.99 -1.64 17.87
C LEU A 217 -1.69 -0.89 19.02
N ASN A 218 -2.99 -1.09 19.19
CA ASN A 218 -3.69 -0.58 20.37
C ASN A 218 -3.41 -1.42 21.61
N LYS A 219 -2.75 -2.58 21.48
CA LYS A 219 -2.53 -3.56 22.57
C LYS A 219 -1.07 -4.01 22.69
N GLU A 220 -0.33 -3.98 21.58
CA GLU A 220 1.02 -4.54 21.47
C GLU A 220 1.93 -3.53 20.76
N THR A 221 3.22 -3.52 21.08
CA THR A 221 4.22 -2.77 20.32
C THR A 221 4.49 -3.43 18.97
N LEU A 222 5.01 -2.67 18.00
CA LEU A 222 5.40 -3.21 16.71
C LEU A 222 6.49 -4.30 16.84
N GLU A 223 7.38 -4.17 17.82
CA GLU A 223 8.42 -5.17 18.11
C GLU A 223 7.82 -6.48 18.62
N GLU A 224 6.84 -6.42 19.53
CA GLU A 224 6.12 -7.61 20.02
C GLU A 224 5.38 -8.32 18.90
N ILE A 225 4.70 -7.57 18.04
CA ILE A 225 3.98 -8.11 16.89
C ILE A 225 4.95 -8.77 15.90
N TRP A 226 6.05 -8.08 15.56
CA TRP A 226 7.07 -8.59 14.62
C TRP A 226 7.72 -9.89 15.08
N ASN A 227 8.04 -9.99 16.36
CA ASN A 227 8.65 -11.17 16.97
C ASN A 227 7.60 -12.16 17.52
N GLY A 228 6.33 -11.85 17.36
CA GLY A 228 5.21 -12.55 17.95
C GLY A 228 4.93 -13.93 17.33
N ARG A 229 4.25 -14.77 18.12
CA ARG A 229 3.91 -16.15 17.76
C ARG A 229 3.10 -16.25 16.47
N LYS A 230 2.18 -15.31 16.22
CA LYS A 230 1.34 -15.35 15.01
C LYS A 230 2.20 -15.21 13.74
N ARG A 231 3.11 -14.23 13.70
CA ARG A 231 4.03 -14.08 12.57
C ARG A 231 4.95 -15.28 12.42
N ALA A 232 5.50 -15.78 13.52
CA ALA A 232 6.34 -16.98 13.51
C ALA A 232 5.61 -18.19 12.92
N LEU A 233 4.32 -18.33 13.17
CA LEU A 233 3.50 -19.40 12.57
C LEU A 233 3.35 -19.23 11.06
N PHE A 234 3.13 -17.99 10.55
CA PHE A 234 3.10 -17.73 9.11
C PHE A 234 4.42 -18.16 8.46
N LEU A 235 5.55 -17.75 9.03
CA LEU A 235 6.89 -18.10 8.53
C LEU A 235 7.12 -19.61 8.56
N SER A 236 6.77 -20.27 9.67
CA SER A 236 6.90 -21.72 9.83
C SER A 236 6.07 -22.48 8.80
N ASN A 237 4.81 -22.07 8.58
CA ASN A 237 3.94 -22.72 7.58
C ASN A 237 4.55 -22.62 6.17
N HIS A 238 5.12 -21.46 5.82
CA HIS A 238 5.78 -21.28 4.53
C HIS A 238 7.06 -22.13 4.40
N LEU A 239 7.90 -22.13 5.42
CA LEU A 239 9.16 -22.92 5.44
C LEU A 239 8.91 -24.43 5.30
N ASN A 240 7.82 -24.91 5.86
CA ASN A 240 7.47 -26.33 5.85
C ASN A 240 6.56 -26.73 4.68
N GLY A 241 6.31 -25.86 3.72
CA GLY A 241 5.40 -26.12 2.58
C GLY A 241 3.92 -26.24 2.98
N LEU A 242 3.56 -25.73 4.16
CA LEU A 242 2.22 -25.79 4.74
C LEU A 242 1.46 -24.46 4.61
N ARG A 243 1.76 -23.63 3.60
CA ARG A 243 1.10 -22.32 3.44
C ARG A 243 -0.43 -22.42 3.39
N GLY A 244 -0.96 -23.55 2.91
CA GLY A 244 -2.39 -23.83 2.92
C GLY A 244 -3.05 -23.87 4.31
N MET A 245 -2.25 -23.99 5.38
CA MET A 245 -2.72 -23.89 6.76
C MET A 245 -2.97 -22.44 7.20
N THR A 246 -2.55 -21.48 6.41
CA THR A 246 -2.81 -20.05 6.64
C THR A 246 -3.94 -19.60 5.71
N PRO A 247 -5.13 -19.25 6.22
CA PRO A 247 -6.33 -19.01 5.38
C PRO A 247 -6.10 -18.01 4.26
N LEU A 248 -5.47 -16.84 4.56
CA LEU A 248 -5.13 -15.84 3.55
C LEU A 248 -4.21 -16.40 2.46
N CYS A 249 -3.18 -17.15 2.85
CA CYS A 249 -2.18 -17.70 1.93
C CYS A 249 -2.71 -18.89 1.11
N ASN A 250 -3.62 -19.67 1.67
CA ASN A 250 -4.24 -20.82 0.99
C ASN A 250 -4.95 -20.39 -0.31
N ARG A 251 -5.62 -19.25 -0.29
CA ARG A 251 -6.36 -18.71 -1.45
C ARG A 251 -5.53 -17.80 -2.35
N CYS A 252 -4.26 -17.56 -1.99
CA CYS A 252 -3.40 -16.59 -2.68
C CYS A 252 -2.80 -17.19 -3.96
N GLU A 253 -3.10 -16.59 -5.12
CA GLU A 253 -2.51 -16.91 -6.42
C GLU A 253 -1.18 -16.17 -6.68
N TYR A 254 -0.73 -15.33 -5.74
CA TYR A 254 0.47 -14.47 -5.89
C TYR A 254 1.65 -14.92 -5.05
N TRP A 255 1.52 -16.00 -4.35
CA TRP A 255 2.57 -16.54 -3.50
C TRP A 255 3.89 -16.72 -4.26
N GLY A 256 4.99 -16.28 -3.66
CA GLY A 256 6.32 -16.40 -4.25
C GLY A 256 6.60 -15.49 -5.45
N VAL A 257 5.65 -14.66 -5.86
CA VAL A 257 5.83 -13.71 -6.96
C VAL A 257 6.15 -12.35 -6.38
N PRO A 258 7.31 -11.74 -6.75
CA PRO A 258 7.55 -10.34 -6.43
C PRO A 258 6.44 -9.50 -7.04
N THR A 259 5.81 -8.69 -6.21
CA THR A 259 4.79 -7.75 -6.66
C THR A 259 5.37 -6.37 -6.53
N GLY A 260 5.91 -5.91 -7.64
CA GLY A 260 6.35 -4.53 -7.78
C GLY A 260 5.17 -3.59 -7.99
#